data_726ddabb9581712bad4c08e0ddd58874
#
_entry.id   726ddabb9581712bad4c08e0ddd58874
#
_cell.length_a   1.000
_cell.length_b   1.000
_cell.length_c   1.000
_cell.angle_alpha   90.00
_cell.angle_beta   90.00
_cell.angle_gamma   90.00
#
_symmetry.space_group_name_H-M   'P 1'
#
loop_
_entity.id
_entity.type
_entity.pdbx_description
1 polymer ?
#
loop_
_entity_poly.entity_id
_entity_poly.type
_entity_poly.pdbx_seq_one_letter_code
_entity_poly.pdbx_strand_id
1 'polypeptide(L)'
;MLYACDIGNTNIKVATFDLGVISSYYKFSDLNKLFVFLKKNNPSHIALSSVVPESENEINQFIKTNFNFSPFIINHKIKFNLLIDYHPIENLGLDRICSAEGALFLFKNSNDYINYSSKSVIVTIDLGTATTINVVKYPQIFSGGLIAPGINMMFNSLSKDTALLPSVGLNDYKQIISHDTKSSLASGVINSTLGLIERTLASIQKIYPAEKLKIFITGGNAKDFLPHFDFEFQFEKALVLLGIKAIYDKNT
;
A
#
# COMPACT_ATOMS: atom_id res chain seq x y z
N MET A 1 -20.83 -7.70 -8.72
CA MET A 1 -19.37 -7.55 -8.84
C MET A 1 -18.96 -6.16 -8.37
N LEU A 2 -18.00 -6.04 -7.44
CA LEU A 2 -17.45 -4.77 -6.94
C LEU A 2 -16.15 -4.44 -7.67
N TYR A 3 -15.96 -3.18 -8.04
CA TYR A 3 -14.70 -2.62 -8.56
C TYR A 3 -14.09 -1.75 -7.46
N ALA A 4 -13.03 -2.21 -6.82
CA ALA A 4 -12.25 -1.41 -5.88
C ALA A 4 -11.15 -0.66 -6.64
N CYS A 5 -11.08 0.66 -6.49
CA CYS A 5 -10.15 1.54 -7.19
C CYS A 5 -9.27 2.30 -6.19
N ASP A 6 -7.96 2.20 -6.36
CA ASP A 6 -6.94 2.96 -5.63
C ASP A 6 -6.29 3.97 -6.57
N ILE A 7 -6.48 5.26 -6.29
CA ILE A 7 -6.00 6.37 -7.12
C ILE A 7 -4.77 6.99 -6.43
N GLY A 8 -3.60 6.51 -6.85
CA GLY A 8 -2.32 7.04 -6.40
C GLY A 8 -1.76 8.11 -7.34
N ASN A 9 -0.70 8.79 -6.90
CA ASN A 9 -0.01 9.84 -7.68
C ASN A 9 0.63 9.31 -8.98
N THR A 10 1.04 8.05 -9.02
CA THR A 10 1.78 7.49 -10.15
C THR A 10 0.94 6.53 -10.99
N ASN A 11 0.03 5.82 -10.37
CA ASN A 11 -0.77 4.78 -11.02
C ASN A 11 -2.14 4.66 -10.38
N ILE A 12 -3.08 4.19 -11.18
CA ILE A 12 -4.41 3.78 -10.73
C ILE A 12 -4.45 2.26 -10.73
N LYS A 13 -4.84 1.67 -9.60
CA LYS A 13 -4.99 0.22 -9.46
C LYS A 13 -6.47 -0.12 -9.29
N VAL A 14 -6.90 -1.19 -9.91
CA VAL A 14 -8.29 -1.68 -9.80
C VAL A 14 -8.27 -3.18 -9.57
N ALA A 15 -9.05 -3.63 -8.60
CA ALA A 15 -9.40 -5.05 -8.46
C ALA A 15 -10.91 -5.22 -8.63
N THR A 16 -11.30 -6.26 -9.32
CA THR A 16 -12.70 -6.70 -9.37
C THR A 16 -12.91 -7.84 -8.38
N PHE A 17 -14.00 -7.77 -7.64
CA PHE A 17 -14.38 -8.78 -6.66
C PHE A 17 -15.68 -9.45 -7.07
N ASP A 18 -15.66 -10.77 -7.14
CA ASP A 18 -16.84 -11.60 -7.31
C ASP A 18 -16.96 -12.55 -6.13
N LEU A 19 -18.15 -12.62 -5.52
CA LEU A 19 -18.42 -13.40 -4.30
C LEU A 19 -17.36 -13.17 -3.19
N GLY A 20 -16.83 -11.96 -3.10
CA GLY A 20 -15.85 -11.57 -2.08
C GLY A 20 -14.38 -11.89 -2.39
N VAL A 21 -14.10 -12.56 -3.51
CA VAL A 21 -12.74 -12.94 -3.94
C VAL A 21 -12.28 -12.06 -5.10
N ILE A 22 -10.98 -11.75 -5.16
CA ILE A 22 -10.41 -11.03 -6.31
C ILE A 22 -10.52 -11.91 -7.55
N SER A 23 -11.26 -11.43 -8.57
CA SER A 23 -11.36 -12.08 -9.86
C SER A 23 -10.34 -11.56 -10.86
N SER A 24 -9.99 -10.27 -10.78
CA SER A 24 -8.99 -9.66 -11.68
C SER A 24 -8.31 -8.45 -11.05
N TYR A 25 -7.11 -8.12 -11.54
CA TYR A 25 -6.31 -6.99 -11.11
C TYR A 25 -5.80 -6.21 -12.33
N TYR A 26 -6.00 -4.90 -12.32
CA TYR A 26 -5.62 -4.00 -13.40
C TYR A 26 -4.80 -2.83 -12.86
N LYS A 27 -3.95 -2.28 -13.72
CA LYS A 27 -3.15 -1.08 -13.46
C LYS A 27 -3.24 -0.14 -14.65
N PHE A 28 -3.55 1.12 -14.39
CA PHE A 28 -3.67 2.16 -15.41
C PHE A 28 -2.71 3.30 -15.11
N SER A 29 -2.16 3.89 -16.17
CA SER A 29 -1.24 5.04 -16.05
C SER A 29 -1.98 6.37 -15.91
N ASP A 30 -3.27 6.42 -16.33
CA ASP A 30 -4.06 7.65 -16.37
C ASP A 30 -5.57 7.36 -16.31
N LEU A 31 -6.35 8.42 -16.06
CA LEU A 31 -7.82 8.36 -15.93
C LEU A 31 -8.51 7.96 -17.23
N ASN A 32 -8.00 8.39 -18.40
CA ASN A 32 -8.63 8.07 -19.67
C ASN A 32 -8.69 6.56 -19.93
N LYS A 33 -7.60 5.86 -19.61
CA LYS A 33 -7.55 4.39 -19.70
C LYS A 33 -8.51 3.72 -18.72
N LEU A 34 -8.61 4.25 -17.49
CA LEU A 34 -9.60 3.80 -16.53
C LEU A 34 -11.02 3.99 -17.05
N PHE A 35 -11.35 5.15 -17.62
CA PHE A 35 -12.68 5.47 -18.13
C PHE A 35 -13.09 4.55 -19.28
N VAL A 36 -12.17 4.30 -20.22
CA VAL A 36 -12.40 3.32 -21.32
C VAL A 36 -12.67 1.93 -20.74
N PHE A 37 -11.89 1.51 -19.75
CA PHE A 37 -12.07 0.22 -19.08
C PHE A 37 -13.42 0.13 -18.36
N LEU A 38 -13.82 1.15 -17.61
CA LEU A 38 -15.10 1.16 -16.88
C LEU A 38 -16.29 1.15 -17.88
N LYS A 39 -16.25 1.93 -18.95
CA LYS A 39 -17.30 1.91 -19.99
C LYS A 39 -17.47 0.52 -20.63
N LYS A 40 -16.35 -0.16 -20.93
CA LYS A 40 -16.38 -1.50 -21.52
C LYS A 40 -16.99 -2.55 -20.58
N ASN A 41 -16.75 -2.42 -19.28
CA ASN A 41 -17.13 -3.45 -18.30
C ASN A 41 -18.45 -3.16 -17.56
N ASN A 42 -19.02 -1.95 -17.73
CA ASN A 42 -20.30 -1.52 -17.17
C ASN A 42 -20.50 -1.91 -15.68
N PRO A 43 -19.68 -1.40 -14.76
CA PRO A 43 -19.71 -1.79 -13.34
C PRO A 43 -21.02 -1.38 -12.68
N SER A 44 -21.52 -2.20 -11.74
CA SER A 44 -22.68 -1.89 -10.90
C SER A 44 -22.31 -1.31 -9.54
N HIS A 45 -21.11 -1.58 -9.06
CA HIS A 45 -20.60 -1.09 -7.78
C HIS A 45 -19.14 -0.70 -7.91
N ILE A 46 -18.80 0.51 -7.48
CA ILE A 46 -17.43 1.04 -7.44
C ILE A 46 -17.16 1.57 -6.04
N ALA A 47 -16.05 1.11 -5.42
CA ALA A 47 -15.47 1.71 -4.21
C ALA A 47 -14.15 2.39 -4.57
N LEU A 48 -13.97 3.62 -4.13
CA LEU A 48 -12.87 4.50 -4.53
C LEU A 48 -12.12 5.02 -3.32
N SER A 49 -10.80 4.85 -3.32
CA SER A 49 -9.86 5.57 -2.45
C SER A 49 -8.95 6.43 -3.31
N SER A 50 -8.73 7.67 -2.94
CA SER A 50 -7.86 8.59 -3.67
C SER A 50 -7.00 9.42 -2.73
N VAL A 51 -5.74 9.59 -3.09
CA VAL A 51 -4.83 10.59 -2.50
C VAL A 51 -4.65 11.80 -3.43
N VAL A 52 -5.45 11.88 -4.53
CA VAL A 52 -5.44 12.95 -5.53
C VAL A 52 -6.85 13.54 -5.66
N PRO A 53 -7.17 14.64 -4.96
CA PRO A 53 -8.53 15.19 -4.88
C PRO A 53 -9.15 15.54 -6.25
N GLU A 54 -8.34 16.08 -7.18
CA GLU A 54 -8.82 16.42 -8.53
C GLU A 54 -9.29 15.17 -9.29
N SER A 55 -8.50 14.10 -9.25
CA SER A 55 -8.84 12.82 -9.87
C SER A 55 -10.10 12.19 -9.25
N GLU A 56 -10.29 12.33 -7.93
CA GLU A 56 -11.49 11.83 -7.24
C GLU A 56 -12.76 12.50 -7.77
N ASN A 57 -12.73 13.84 -7.91
CA ASN A 57 -13.87 14.61 -8.43
C ASN A 57 -14.19 14.22 -9.88
N GLU A 58 -13.17 14.10 -10.73
CA GLU A 58 -13.33 13.72 -12.13
C GLU A 58 -13.92 12.31 -12.27
N ILE A 59 -13.43 11.33 -11.51
CA ILE A 59 -13.96 9.97 -11.52
C ILE A 59 -15.42 9.94 -11.02
N ASN A 60 -15.71 10.64 -9.92
CA ASN A 60 -17.06 10.70 -9.37
C ASN A 60 -18.06 11.27 -10.38
N GLN A 61 -17.71 12.35 -11.06
CA GLN A 61 -18.52 12.94 -12.12
C GLN A 61 -18.69 11.98 -13.31
N PHE A 62 -17.60 11.34 -13.73
CA PHE A 62 -17.63 10.37 -14.83
C PHE A 62 -18.57 9.18 -14.51
N ILE A 63 -18.49 8.62 -13.30
CA ILE A 63 -19.33 7.48 -12.91
C ILE A 63 -20.79 7.89 -12.86
N LYS A 64 -21.13 9.03 -12.24
CA LYS A 64 -22.50 9.54 -12.19
C LYS A 64 -23.11 9.73 -13.59
N THR A 65 -22.33 10.31 -14.51
CA THR A 65 -22.81 10.63 -15.85
C THR A 65 -23.00 9.39 -16.71
N ASN A 66 -22.14 8.37 -16.58
CA ASN A 66 -22.13 7.23 -17.50
C ASN A 66 -22.86 6.00 -16.96
N PHE A 67 -23.03 5.85 -15.64
CA PHE A 67 -23.59 4.62 -15.03
C PHE A 67 -24.80 4.87 -14.15
N ASN A 68 -25.22 6.12 -13.97
CA ASN A 68 -26.41 6.50 -13.19
C ASN A 68 -26.38 6.05 -11.71
N PHE A 69 -25.19 5.92 -11.12
CA PHE A 69 -25.00 5.73 -9.68
C PHE A 69 -23.81 6.54 -9.16
N SER A 70 -23.69 6.69 -7.86
CA SER A 70 -22.52 7.31 -7.21
C SER A 70 -21.57 6.25 -6.69
N PRO A 71 -20.25 6.39 -6.91
CA PRO A 71 -19.29 5.48 -6.28
C PRO A 71 -19.30 5.65 -4.76
N PHE A 72 -18.95 4.59 -4.04
CA PHE A 72 -18.63 4.67 -2.63
C PHE A 72 -17.24 5.27 -2.46
N ILE A 73 -17.16 6.49 -1.92
CA ILE A 73 -15.88 7.20 -1.74
C ILE A 73 -15.41 7.00 -0.31
N ILE A 74 -14.20 6.44 -0.15
CA ILE A 74 -13.54 6.29 1.13
C ILE A 74 -13.03 7.67 1.58
N ASN A 75 -13.40 8.05 2.80
CA ASN A 75 -12.95 9.27 3.45
C ASN A 75 -12.89 9.07 4.98
N HIS A 76 -12.35 10.01 5.71
CA HIS A 76 -12.14 9.90 7.16
C HIS A 76 -13.42 9.91 8.02
N LYS A 77 -14.59 10.13 7.43
CA LYS A 77 -15.90 10.21 8.14
C LYS A 77 -16.67 8.89 8.10
N ILE A 78 -16.25 7.91 7.30
CA ILE A 78 -16.90 6.60 7.20
C ILE A 78 -16.43 5.66 8.33
N LYS A 79 -17.10 4.53 8.49
CA LYS A 79 -16.72 3.51 9.48
C LYS A 79 -15.55 2.67 8.94
N PHE A 80 -14.53 2.48 9.76
CA PHE A 80 -13.45 1.54 9.53
C PHE A 80 -13.62 0.29 10.40
N ASN A 81 -13.00 -0.82 10.02
CA ASN A 81 -12.85 -1.97 10.91
C ASN A 81 -11.77 -1.71 11.95
N LEU A 82 -10.80 -0.86 11.62
CA LEU A 82 -9.76 -0.39 12.52
C LEU A 82 -10.28 0.70 13.46
N LEU A 83 -9.77 0.70 14.68
CA LEU A 83 -9.80 1.85 15.59
C LEU A 83 -8.58 2.71 15.27
N ILE A 84 -8.80 3.92 14.79
CA ILE A 84 -7.71 4.79 14.34
C ILE A 84 -7.21 5.63 15.53
N ASP A 85 -6.00 5.32 16.00
CA ASP A 85 -5.27 6.09 17.03
C ASP A 85 -4.22 6.98 16.32
N TYR A 86 -4.70 8.04 15.63
CA TYR A 86 -3.88 8.98 14.87
C TYR A 86 -4.51 10.38 14.88
N HIS A 87 -3.75 11.39 15.25
CA HIS A 87 -4.30 12.73 15.45
C HIS A 87 -3.47 13.81 14.72
N PRO A 88 -4.14 14.70 13.96
CA PRO A 88 -5.54 14.58 13.55
C PRO A 88 -5.70 13.47 12.50
N ILE A 89 -6.86 12.81 12.49
CA ILE A 89 -7.14 11.67 11.59
C ILE A 89 -7.08 12.08 10.11
N GLU A 90 -7.44 13.32 9.80
CA GLU A 90 -7.46 13.87 8.45
C GLU A 90 -6.06 13.92 7.80
N ASN A 91 -5.00 13.89 8.60
CA ASN A 91 -3.62 13.85 8.13
C ASN A 91 -3.12 12.44 7.83
N LEU A 92 -3.90 11.41 8.17
CA LEU A 92 -3.55 10.03 7.85
C LEU A 92 -3.96 9.70 6.41
N GLY A 93 -3.00 9.35 5.55
CA GLY A 93 -3.27 8.96 4.17
C GLY A 93 -4.28 7.80 4.09
N LEU A 94 -5.26 7.91 3.21
CA LEU A 94 -6.28 6.88 3.01
C LEU A 94 -5.68 5.57 2.48
N ASP A 95 -4.62 5.64 1.69
CA ASP A 95 -3.83 4.50 1.22
C ASP A 95 -3.24 3.69 2.39
N ARG A 96 -2.76 4.38 3.43
CA ARG A 96 -2.24 3.75 4.65
C ARG A 96 -3.35 3.06 5.45
N ILE A 97 -4.51 3.70 5.58
CA ILE A 97 -5.69 3.08 6.22
C ILE A 97 -6.10 1.85 5.42
N CYS A 98 -6.27 1.97 4.11
CA CYS A 98 -6.66 0.85 3.24
C CYS A 98 -5.63 -0.29 3.29
N SER A 99 -4.33 0.01 3.29
CA SER A 99 -3.29 -1.02 3.44
C SER A 99 -3.44 -1.79 4.76
N ALA A 100 -3.65 -1.08 5.87
CA ALA A 100 -3.84 -1.69 7.18
C ALA A 100 -5.16 -2.48 7.30
N GLU A 101 -6.26 -1.99 6.72
CA GLU A 101 -7.55 -2.69 6.62
C GLU A 101 -7.43 -3.98 5.80
N GLY A 102 -6.68 -3.94 4.68
CA GLY A 102 -6.42 -5.13 3.86
C GLY A 102 -5.61 -6.18 4.62
N ALA A 103 -4.59 -5.77 5.36
CA ALA A 103 -3.81 -6.67 6.19
C ALA A 103 -4.65 -7.26 7.34
N LEU A 104 -5.48 -6.46 7.99
CA LEU A 104 -6.41 -6.93 9.02
C LEU A 104 -7.40 -7.94 8.43
N PHE A 105 -7.95 -7.67 7.23
CA PHE A 105 -8.84 -8.58 6.53
C PHE A 105 -8.16 -9.93 6.25
N LEU A 106 -6.95 -9.93 5.70
CA LEU A 106 -6.19 -11.16 5.43
C LEU A 106 -5.86 -11.91 6.73
N PHE A 107 -5.42 -11.21 7.76
CA PHE A 107 -5.12 -11.81 9.04
C PHE A 107 -6.34 -12.47 9.68
N LYS A 108 -7.51 -11.80 9.68
CA LYS A 108 -8.77 -12.34 10.22
C LYS A 108 -9.24 -13.60 9.51
N ASN A 109 -8.93 -13.73 8.22
CA ASN A 109 -9.28 -14.90 7.42
C ASN A 109 -8.18 -15.99 7.41
N SER A 110 -7.12 -15.82 8.18
CA SER A 110 -6.04 -16.79 8.30
C SER A 110 -6.26 -17.73 9.51
N ASN A 111 -5.67 -18.92 9.45
CA ASN A 111 -5.65 -19.84 10.59
C ASN A 111 -4.95 -19.25 11.82
N ASP A 112 -4.03 -18.34 11.62
CA ASP A 112 -3.28 -17.67 12.68
C ASP A 112 -4.16 -16.77 13.55
N TYR A 113 -5.24 -16.20 12.99
CA TYR A 113 -6.14 -15.33 13.75
C TYR A 113 -6.82 -16.05 14.92
N ILE A 114 -7.27 -17.28 14.69
CA ILE A 114 -7.94 -18.10 15.71
C ILE A 114 -7.01 -18.36 16.91
N ASN A 115 -5.73 -18.62 16.61
CA ASN A 115 -4.75 -19.07 17.63
C ASN A 115 -3.97 -17.93 18.27
N TYR A 116 -3.77 -16.79 17.57
CA TYR A 116 -2.78 -15.80 17.95
C TYR A 116 -3.26 -14.34 17.84
N SER A 117 -4.57 -14.07 17.68
CA SER A 117 -5.06 -12.70 17.47
C SER A 117 -4.64 -11.72 18.56
N SER A 118 -4.74 -12.12 19.85
CA SER A 118 -4.35 -11.29 20.98
C SER A 118 -2.82 -11.20 21.25
N LYS A 119 -2.05 -12.02 20.53
CA LYS A 119 -0.59 -12.11 20.64
C LYS A 119 0.11 -11.73 19.34
N SER A 120 -0.56 -10.96 18.50
CA SER A 120 -0.01 -10.55 17.21
C SER A 120 -0.10 -9.05 17.01
N VAL A 121 0.91 -8.50 16.36
CA VAL A 121 0.96 -7.15 15.83
C VAL A 121 1.06 -7.26 14.32
N ILE A 122 0.13 -6.63 13.60
CA ILE A 122 0.17 -6.56 12.15
C ILE A 122 1.06 -5.39 11.75
N VAL A 123 1.98 -5.66 10.83
CA VAL A 123 2.83 -4.64 10.21
C VAL A 123 2.59 -4.67 8.70
N THR A 124 2.25 -3.54 8.11
CA THR A 124 2.20 -3.40 6.65
C THR A 124 3.41 -2.62 6.16
N ILE A 125 4.01 -3.08 5.08
CA ILE A 125 5.13 -2.42 4.39
C ILE A 125 4.70 -2.21 2.95
N ASP A 126 4.51 -0.95 2.55
CA ASP A 126 4.23 -0.60 1.15
C ASP A 126 5.48 0.01 0.52
N LEU A 127 6.04 -0.67 -0.48
CA LEU A 127 7.18 -0.24 -1.28
C LEU A 127 6.69 0.41 -2.58
N GLY A 128 5.99 1.53 -2.43
CA GLY A 128 5.39 2.31 -3.50
C GLY A 128 6.21 3.53 -3.93
N THR A 129 5.51 4.62 -4.27
CA THR A 129 6.10 5.95 -4.54
C THR A 129 6.83 6.46 -3.30
N ALA A 130 6.22 6.34 -2.13
CA ALA A 130 6.87 6.40 -0.83
C ALA A 130 6.97 4.99 -0.25
N THR A 131 7.89 4.77 0.68
CA THR A 131 7.93 3.59 1.53
C THR A 131 7.15 3.91 2.80
N THR A 132 6.07 3.16 3.07
CA THR A 132 5.30 3.34 4.31
C THR A 132 5.30 2.06 5.13
N ILE A 133 5.44 2.20 6.45
CA ILE A 133 5.29 1.08 7.40
C ILE A 133 4.21 1.48 8.39
N ASN A 134 3.19 0.64 8.56
CA ASN A 134 2.10 0.89 9.50
C ASN A 134 1.98 -0.26 10.50
N VAL A 135 1.53 0.06 11.70
CA VAL A 135 1.39 -0.87 12.82
C VAL A 135 -0.05 -0.92 13.30
N VAL A 136 -0.60 -2.13 13.37
CA VAL A 136 -1.91 -2.39 13.93
C VAL A 136 -1.75 -3.39 15.09
N LYS A 137 -2.10 -2.96 16.30
CA LYS A 137 -2.08 -3.80 17.50
C LYS A 137 -3.47 -4.34 17.83
N TYR A 138 -3.54 -5.44 18.54
CA TYR A 138 -4.79 -5.97 19.10
C TYR A 138 -5.48 -4.91 20.01
N PRO A 139 -6.80 -4.76 20.02
CA PRO A 139 -7.81 -5.44 19.20
C PRO A 139 -8.16 -4.72 17.87
N GLN A 140 -7.27 -4.38 17.00
CA GLN A 140 -7.47 -3.69 15.72
C GLN A 140 -7.19 -2.18 15.81
N ILE A 141 -6.25 -1.76 16.64
CA ILE A 141 -5.87 -0.35 16.78
C ILE A 141 -4.76 -0.02 15.77
N PHE A 142 -5.04 0.87 14.83
CA PHE A 142 -4.01 1.49 14.00
C PHE A 142 -3.19 2.45 14.89
N SER A 143 -1.96 2.08 15.18
CA SER A 143 -1.08 2.78 16.12
C SER A 143 -0.07 3.72 15.45
N GLY A 144 -0.26 4.01 14.15
CA GLY A 144 0.67 4.85 13.42
C GLY A 144 1.69 4.05 12.62
N GLY A 145 2.86 4.65 12.42
CA GLY A 145 3.92 4.07 11.59
C GLY A 145 4.88 5.14 11.09
N LEU A 146 5.56 4.90 9.97
CA LEU A 146 6.49 5.85 9.36
C LEU A 146 6.27 5.96 7.86
N ILE A 147 6.77 7.05 7.30
CA ILE A 147 6.82 7.33 5.87
C ILE A 147 8.26 7.72 5.54
N ALA A 148 8.81 7.11 4.50
CA ALA A 148 10.13 7.40 3.98
C ALA A 148 10.09 7.57 2.45
N PRO A 149 11.12 8.17 1.84
CA PRO A 149 11.21 8.21 0.39
C PRO A 149 11.16 6.81 -0.20
N GLY A 150 10.40 6.61 -1.28
CA GLY A 150 10.45 5.38 -2.04
C GLY A 150 11.75 5.29 -2.85
N ILE A 151 12.09 4.09 -3.30
CA ILE A 151 13.38 3.81 -3.96
C ILE A 151 13.63 4.70 -5.19
N ASN A 152 12.60 4.92 -6.01
CA ASN A 152 12.72 5.77 -7.19
C ASN A 152 12.90 7.26 -6.82
N MET A 153 12.34 7.70 -5.69
CA MET A 153 12.57 9.05 -5.17
C MET A 153 14.03 9.20 -4.75
N MET A 154 14.59 8.22 -4.04
CA MET A 154 16.01 8.25 -3.64
C MET A 154 16.96 8.24 -4.83
N PHE A 155 16.73 7.39 -5.84
CA PHE A 155 17.52 7.43 -7.07
C PHE A 155 17.44 8.76 -7.80
N ASN A 156 16.23 9.32 -7.91
CA ASN A 156 16.02 10.59 -8.57
C ASN A 156 16.67 11.77 -7.82
N SER A 157 16.66 11.78 -6.49
CA SER A 157 17.31 12.85 -5.72
C SER A 157 18.82 12.84 -5.92
N LEU A 158 19.45 11.65 -5.90
CA LEU A 158 20.90 11.53 -6.14
C LEU A 158 21.32 12.09 -7.51
N SER A 159 20.53 11.86 -8.55
CA SER A 159 20.86 12.35 -9.91
C SER A 159 20.50 13.81 -10.13
N LYS A 160 19.46 14.36 -9.43
CA LYS A 160 19.03 15.75 -9.62
C LYS A 160 19.78 16.73 -8.76
N ASP A 161 20.13 16.33 -7.54
CA ASP A 161 20.72 17.24 -6.54
C ASP A 161 22.25 17.23 -6.54
N THR A 162 22.87 16.47 -7.49
CA THR A 162 24.33 16.41 -7.63
C THR A 162 24.75 16.60 -9.09
N ALA A 163 25.81 17.40 -9.30
CA ALA A 163 26.26 17.78 -10.63
C ALA A 163 26.98 16.63 -11.42
N LEU A 164 27.50 15.62 -10.72
CA LEU A 164 28.39 14.63 -11.30
C LEU A 164 27.89 13.19 -11.16
N LEU A 165 26.83 12.94 -10.39
CA LEU A 165 26.34 11.57 -10.21
C LEU A 165 25.46 11.15 -11.39
N PRO A 166 25.71 9.96 -11.96
CA PRO A 166 24.92 9.45 -13.07
C PRO A 166 23.53 9.03 -12.59
N SER A 167 22.56 9.03 -13.51
CA SER A 167 21.28 8.39 -13.27
C SER A 167 21.47 6.88 -13.12
N VAL A 168 20.91 6.32 -12.07
CA VAL A 168 21.02 4.90 -11.70
C VAL A 168 19.64 4.33 -11.32
N GLY A 169 19.54 3.02 -11.30
CA GLY A 169 18.32 2.30 -10.92
C GLY A 169 18.64 0.95 -10.27
N LEU A 170 17.60 0.18 -9.99
CA LEU A 170 17.72 -1.15 -9.36
C LEU A 170 18.66 -2.10 -10.11
N ASN A 171 18.68 -2.05 -11.45
CA ASN A 171 19.51 -2.93 -12.27
C ASN A 171 21.02 -2.64 -12.15
N ASP A 172 21.41 -1.50 -11.58
CA ASP A 172 22.81 -1.16 -11.35
C ASP A 172 23.34 -1.79 -10.05
N TYR A 173 22.47 -2.36 -9.21
CA TYR A 173 22.89 -3.08 -7.99
C TYR A 173 23.58 -4.40 -8.34
N LYS A 174 24.76 -4.62 -7.79
CA LYS A 174 25.54 -5.85 -7.96
C LYS A 174 25.79 -6.55 -6.63
N GLN A 175 26.26 -5.81 -5.65
CA GLN A 175 26.63 -6.29 -4.31
C GLN A 175 26.72 -5.11 -3.33
N ILE A 176 26.78 -5.43 -2.04
CA ILE A 176 26.78 -4.39 -0.98
C ILE A 176 28.01 -3.48 -1.05
N ILE A 177 29.20 -4.04 -1.26
CA ILE A 177 30.45 -3.26 -1.44
C ILE A 177 30.79 -3.26 -2.92
N SER A 178 30.59 -2.13 -3.57
CA SER A 178 30.75 -1.96 -5.01
C SER A 178 32.02 -1.21 -5.36
N HIS A 179 32.54 -1.43 -6.58
CA HIS A 179 33.82 -0.87 -7.05
C HIS A 179 33.67 0.15 -8.18
N ASP A 180 32.45 0.60 -8.48
CA ASP A 180 32.16 1.67 -9.43
C ASP A 180 31.03 2.57 -8.91
N THR A 181 30.96 3.82 -9.40
CA THR A 181 30.02 4.83 -8.91
C THR A 181 28.56 4.39 -9.06
N LYS A 182 28.15 3.80 -10.18
CA LYS A 182 26.76 3.40 -10.42
C LYS A 182 26.31 2.33 -9.46
N SER A 183 27.06 1.25 -9.33
CA SER A 183 26.72 0.18 -8.42
C SER A 183 26.85 0.59 -6.95
N SER A 184 27.75 1.52 -6.60
CA SER A 184 27.83 2.10 -5.24
C SER A 184 26.60 2.93 -4.89
N LEU A 185 26.08 3.74 -5.81
CA LEU A 185 24.84 4.50 -5.64
C LEU A 185 23.64 3.55 -5.47
N ALA A 186 23.53 2.55 -6.35
CA ALA A 186 22.47 1.56 -6.28
C ALA A 186 22.52 0.78 -4.95
N SER A 187 23.71 0.37 -4.52
CA SER A 187 23.92 -0.30 -3.23
C SER A 187 23.48 0.57 -2.06
N GLY A 188 23.86 1.85 -2.04
CA GLY A 188 23.48 2.79 -0.99
C GLY A 188 21.96 2.93 -0.86
N VAL A 189 21.25 3.12 -1.96
CA VAL A 189 19.78 3.28 -1.96
C VAL A 189 19.07 2.00 -1.53
N ILE A 190 19.47 0.85 -2.07
CA ILE A 190 18.84 -0.44 -1.73
C ILE A 190 19.06 -0.77 -0.26
N ASN A 191 20.30 -0.67 0.23
CA ASN A 191 20.61 -0.99 1.62
C ASN A 191 20.03 0.05 2.61
N SER A 192 19.81 1.31 2.19
CA SER A 192 19.05 2.28 2.99
C SER A 192 17.60 1.82 3.19
N THR A 193 16.96 1.29 2.16
CA THR A 193 15.58 0.77 2.24
C THR A 193 15.52 -0.50 3.11
N LEU A 194 16.42 -1.45 2.89
CA LEU A 194 16.48 -2.70 3.66
C LEU A 194 16.74 -2.40 5.14
N GLY A 195 17.77 -1.60 5.44
CA GLY A 195 18.12 -1.23 6.81
C GLY A 195 17.02 -0.44 7.54
N LEU A 196 16.28 0.42 6.82
CA LEU A 196 15.10 1.09 7.37
C LEU A 196 14.06 0.06 7.84
N ILE A 197 13.74 -0.90 6.97
CA ILE A 197 12.74 -1.94 7.26
C ILE A 197 13.18 -2.80 8.44
N GLU A 198 14.37 -3.37 8.37
CA GLU A 198 14.93 -4.25 9.42
C GLU A 198 15.00 -3.54 10.77
N ARG A 199 15.54 -2.31 10.81
CA ARG A 199 15.60 -1.52 12.03
C ARG A 199 14.21 -1.22 12.58
N THR A 200 13.24 -0.92 11.71
CA THR A 200 11.87 -0.63 12.13
C THR A 200 11.21 -1.86 12.73
N LEU A 201 11.33 -3.02 12.09
CA LEU A 201 10.80 -4.28 12.60
C LEU A 201 11.43 -4.66 13.94
N ALA A 202 12.75 -4.52 14.08
CA ALA A 202 13.46 -4.74 15.34
C ALA A 202 12.98 -3.78 16.45
N SER A 203 12.66 -2.52 16.10
CA SER A 203 12.13 -1.55 17.04
C SER A 203 10.69 -1.87 17.45
N ILE A 204 9.84 -2.28 16.51
CA ILE A 204 8.48 -2.74 16.78
C ILE A 204 8.51 -3.96 17.70
N GLN A 205 9.38 -4.94 17.43
CA GLN A 205 9.52 -6.13 18.29
C GLN A 205 9.98 -5.81 19.71
N LYS A 206 10.78 -4.74 19.91
CA LYS A 206 11.14 -4.25 21.24
C LYS A 206 9.97 -3.60 21.97
N ILE A 207 9.08 -2.91 21.25
CA ILE A 207 7.86 -2.30 21.82
C ILE A 207 6.84 -3.39 22.19
N TYR A 208 6.77 -4.46 21.40
CA TYR A 208 5.85 -5.58 21.54
C TYR A 208 6.64 -6.91 21.71
N PRO A 209 7.32 -7.13 22.84
CA PRO A 209 8.27 -8.24 22.99
C PRO A 209 7.60 -9.62 23.09
N ALA A 210 6.33 -9.67 23.48
CA ALA A 210 5.57 -10.92 23.64
C ALA A 210 4.69 -11.26 22.42
N GLU A 211 4.58 -10.35 21.47
CA GLU A 211 3.71 -10.49 20.31
C GLU A 211 4.48 -10.98 19.07
N LYS A 212 3.83 -11.80 18.25
CA LYS A 212 4.34 -12.19 16.94
C LYS A 212 4.02 -11.09 15.91
N LEU A 213 5.03 -10.65 15.17
CA LEU A 213 4.82 -9.75 14.04
C LEU A 213 4.22 -10.52 12.86
N LYS A 214 3.08 -10.04 12.36
CA LYS A 214 2.44 -10.49 11.12
C LYS A 214 2.68 -9.44 10.05
N ILE A 215 3.65 -9.72 9.19
CA ILE A 215 4.17 -8.74 8.23
C ILE A 215 3.52 -8.97 6.87
N PHE A 216 2.90 -7.92 6.35
CA PHE A 216 2.31 -7.88 5.01
C PHE A 216 3.07 -6.88 4.16
N ILE A 217 3.55 -7.33 3.00
CA ILE A 217 4.31 -6.49 2.07
C ILE A 217 3.49 -6.25 0.81
N THR A 218 3.48 -5.02 0.35
CA THR A 218 2.84 -4.59 -0.89
C THR A 218 3.69 -3.52 -1.59
N GLY A 219 3.19 -2.99 -2.70
CA GLY A 219 3.85 -1.91 -3.44
C GLY A 219 4.40 -2.33 -4.78
N GLY A 220 4.56 -1.35 -5.66
CA GLY A 220 5.01 -1.59 -7.03
C GLY A 220 6.45 -2.05 -7.14
N ASN A 221 7.29 -1.66 -6.18
CA ASN A 221 8.71 -2.01 -6.12
C ASN A 221 8.98 -3.22 -5.19
N ALA A 222 7.97 -3.79 -4.55
CA ALA A 222 8.15 -4.81 -3.52
C ALA A 222 8.90 -6.03 -4.04
N LYS A 223 8.57 -6.51 -5.23
CA LYS A 223 9.14 -7.74 -5.80
C LYS A 223 10.67 -7.74 -5.88
N ASP A 224 11.25 -6.57 -6.08
CA ASP A 224 12.70 -6.41 -6.18
C ASP A 224 13.40 -6.56 -4.82
N PHE A 225 12.65 -6.41 -3.73
CA PHE A 225 13.14 -6.50 -2.36
C PHE A 225 12.85 -7.84 -1.68
N LEU A 226 11.79 -8.57 -2.10
CA LEU A 226 11.40 -9.81 -1.43
C LEU A 226 12.54 -10.83 -1.26
N PRO A 227 13.48 -11.00 -2.22
CA PRO A 227 14.60 -11.93 -2.05
C PRO A 227 15.63 -11.52 -1.00
N HIS A 228 15.58 -10.28 -0.51
CA HIS A 228 16.55 -9.72 0.45
C HIS A 228 16.04 -9.72 1.89
N PHE A 229 14.82 -10.19 2.14
CA PHE A 229 14.26 -10.21 3.49
C PHE A 229 14.47 -11.57 4.16
N ASP A 230 15.06 -11.55 5.36
CA ASP A 230 15.35 -12.73 6.18
C ASP A 230 14.26 -12.99 7.25
N PHE A 231 13.09 -12.36 7.13
CA PHE A 231 11.97 -12.53 8.06
C PHE A 231 10.73 -13.09 7.35
N GLU A 232 9.82 -13.69 8.12
CA GLU A 232 8.56 -14.22 7.60
C GLU A 232 7.60 -13.09 7.22
N PHE A 233 7.06 -13.12 6.02
CA PHE A 233 6.10 -12.15 5.52
C PHE A 233 5.09 -12.78 4.55
N GLN A 234 3.98 -12.08 4.34
CA GLN A 234 3.05 -12.36 3.25
C GLN A 234 3.09 -11.21 2.23
N PHE A 235 3.39 -11.54 0.98
CA PHE A 235 3.31 -10.57 -0.12
C PHE A 235 1.90 -10.55 -0.71
N GLU A 236 1.29 -9.36 -0.76
CA GLU A 236 -0.02 -9.15 -1.40
C GLU A 236 -0.01 -7.86 -2.22
N LYS A 237 0.02 -8.01 -3.56
CA LYS A 237 0.04 -6.87 -4.49
C LYS A 237 -1.23 -6.02 -4.44
N ALA A 238 -2.35 -6.61 -4.05
CA ALA A 238 -3.67 -5.99 -4.00
C ALA A 238 -4.08 -5.56 -2.58
N LEU A 239 -3.14 -5.47 -1.63
CA LEU A 239 -3.41 -5.23 -0.21
C LEU A 239 -4.30 -4.01 0.03
N VAL A 240 -4.00 -2.88 -0.63
CA VAL A 240 -4.81 -1.65 -0.55
C VAL A 240 -6.23 -1.89 -1.08
N LEU A 241 -6.37 -2.60 -2.19
CA LEU A 241 -7.66 -2.90 -2.82
C LEU A 241 -8.52 -3.87 -1.97
N LEU A 242 -7.89 -4.80 -1.28
CA LEU A 242 -8.55 -5.64 -0.26
C LEU A 242 -9.07 -4.79 0.90
N GLY A 243 -8.31 -3.79 1.33
CA GLY A 243 -8.74 -2.84 2.35
C GLY A 243 -9.92 -1.99 1.89
N ILE A 244 -9.89 -1.49 0.66
CA ILE A 244 -11.02 -0.76 0.06
C ILE A 244 -12.29 -1.63 0.09
N LYS A 245 -12.18 -2.90 -0.30
CA LYS A 245 -13.29 -3.86 -0.22
C LYS A 245 -13.77 -4.06 1.21
N ALA A 246 -12.86 -4.29 2.16
CA ALA A 246 -13.22 -4.53 3.57
C ALA A 246 -13.94 -3.31 4.19
N ILE A 247 -13.53 -2.10 3.84
CA ILE A 247 -14.18 -0.86 4.24
C ILE A 247 -15.55 -0.72 3.56
N TYR A 248 -15.66 -1.03 2.27
CA TYR A 248 -16.91 -1.04 1.53
C TYR A 248 -17.94 -1.96 2.21
N ASP A 249 -17.57 -3.23 2.45
CA ASP A 249 -18.43 -4.22 3.10
C ASP A 249 -18.89 -3.80 4.52
N LYS A 250 -18.08 -3.01 5.22
CA LYS A 250 -18.40 -2.50 6.55
C LYS A 250 -19.51 -1.43 6.53
N ASN A 251 -19.69 -0.76 5.40
CA ASN A 251 -20.57 0.41 5.25
C ASN A 251 -21.80 0.17 4.37
N THR A 252 -21.89 -0.96 3.70
CA THR A 252 -23.00 -1.37 2.83
C THR A 252 -23.63 -2.66 3.30
#